data_66237b86084a53455e3406368f05b45a
#
_entry.id   66237b86084a53455e3406368f05b45a
#
_cell.length_a   1.000
_cell.length_b   1.000
_cell.length_c   1.000
_cell.angle_alpha   90.00
_cell.angle_beta   90.00
_cell.angle_gamma   90.00
#
_symmetry.space_group_name_H-M   'P 1'
#
loop_
_entity.id
_entity.type
_entity.pdbx_description
1 polymer ?
#
loop_
_entity_poly.entity_id
_entity_poly.type
_entity_poly.pdbx_seq_one_letter_code
_entity_poly.pdbx_strand_id
1 'polypeptide(L)'
;MVNHLDIYVPNLSFVSTSPVRNTTKKVVLHHASGRGSVYQIHKSHLNNGWSGIGYHFYITRDGKVWQGRPLDRVGAHCLNNNSDSIGICFEGNMQKENLTDEQLKSGNILVRWLLSKYKLKAKTSVFGHRDLMATACPGNNFPLSKFKKLTKKGCKITKIRESK
;
A
#
# COMPACT_ATOMS: atom_id res chain seq x y z
N MET A 1 10.35 -5.72 -21.17
CA MET A 1 9.23 -4.78 -21.24
C MET A 1 9.26 -3.85 -20.04
N VAL A 2 9.08 -2.56 -20.27
CA VAL A 2 8.91 -1.58 -19.19
C VAL A 2 7.44 -1.61 -18.76
N ASN A 3 7.19 -1.92 -17.50
CA ASN A 3 5.85 -1.88 -16.94
C ASN A 3 5.52 -0.46 -16.49
N HIS A 4 4.39 0.05 -16.92
CA HIS A 4 3.92 1.39 -16.57
C HIS A 4 2.78 1.28 -15.55
N LEU A 5 2.76 2.23 -14.62
CA LEU A 5 1.71 2.34 -13.62
C LEU A 5 1.37 3.81 -13.38
N ASP A 6 0.09 4.13 -13.48
CA ASP A 6 -0.40 5.45 -13.09
C ASP A 6 -0.73 5.45 -11.59
N ILE A 7 -0.32 6.50 -10.90
CA ILE A 7 -0.72 6.74 -9.51
C ILE A 7 -1.62 7.97 -9.49
N TYR A 8 -2.83 7.79 -8.98
CA TYR A 8 -3.82 8.85 -8.82
C TYR A 8 -3.61 9.52 -7.47
N VAL A 9 -3.51 10.84 -7.46
CA VAL A 9 -3.36 11.62 -6.22
C VAL A 9 -4.70 12.28 -5.91
N PRO A 10 -5.47 11.75 -4.94
CA PRO A 10 -6.76 12.32 -4.56
C PRO A 10 -6.57 13.59 -3.73
N ASN A 11 -7.57 14.46 -3.77
CA ASN A 11 -7.61 15.64 -2.91
C ASN A 11 -8.10 15.23 -1.52
N LEU A 12 -7.17 14.93 -0.62
CA LEU A 12 -7.45 14.50 0.75
C LEU A 12 -6.95 15.58 1.74
N SER A 13 -7.80 15.91 2.71
CA SER A 13 -7.44 16.81 3.80
C SER A 13 -7.07 16.02 5.05
N PHE A 14 -5.83 16.14 5.49
CA PHE A 14 -5.32 15.52 6.71
C PHE A 14 -5.44 16.50 7.89
N VAL A 15 -5.78 15.99 9.08
CA VAL A 15 -5.89 16.79 10.31
C VAL A 15 -4.54 17.36 10.70
N SER A 16 -3.47 16.59 10.53
CA SER A 16 -2.10 17.00 10.82
C SER A 16 -1.12 16.36 9.84
N THR A 17 0.04 16.99 9.68
CA THR A 17 1.12 16.47 8.86
C THR A 17 1.92 15.43 9.66
N SER A 18 2.06 14.24 9.12
CA SER A 18 2.92 13.20 9.70
C SER A 18 4.39 13.59 9.58
N PRO A 19 5.25 13.10 10.51
CA PRO A 19 6.70 13.27 10.39
C PRO A 19 7.25 12.72 9.08
N VAL A 20 8.38 13.24 8.65
CA VAL A 20 9.15 12.67 7.54
C VAL A 20 9.66 11.29 7.93
N ARG A 21 9.50 10.30 7.03
CA ARG A 21 10.09 8.99 7.23
C ARG A 21 11.55 9.02 6.77
N ASN A 22 12.47 8.98 7.72
CA ASN A 22 13.91 9.10 7.45
C ASN A 22 14.54 7.80 6.95
N THR A 23 13.97 6.66 7.28
CA THR A 23 14.48 5.33 6.92
C THR A 23 13.34 4.48 6.41
N THR A 24 13.56 3.75 5.33
CA THR A 24 12.58 2.80 4.78
C THR A 24 13.22 1.41 4.70
N LYS A 25 12.66 0.46 5.46
CA LYS A 25 13.15 -0.92 5.55
C LYS A 25 12.12 -1.95 5.15
N LYS A 26 10.83 -1.57 5.14
CA LYS A 26 9.72 -2.51 4.97
C LYS A 26 8.68 -1.97 4.02
N VAL A 27 8.08 -2.88 3.26
CA VAL A 27 6.81 -2.68 2.54
C VAL A 27 5.81 -3.64 3.16
N VAL A 28 4.76 -3.11 3.77
CA VAL A 28 3.75 -3.89 4.49
C VAL A 28 2.45 -3.92 3.68
N LEU A 29 1.98 -5.12 3.40
CA LEU A 29 0.80 -5.35 2.58
C LEU A 29 -0.42 -5.61 3.48
N HIS A 30 -1.53 -4.94 3.15
CA HIS A 30 -2.80 -5.00 3.87
C HIS A 30 -3.95 -5.27 2.92
N HIS A 31 -5.06 -5.79 3.45
CA HIS A 31 -6.37 -5.70 2.81
C HIS A 31 -7.27 -4.75 3.60
N ALA A 32 -8.25 -4.15 2.91
CA ALA A 32 -9.20 -3.25 3.55
C ALA A 32 -10.22 -3.98 4.43
N SER A 33 -10.34 -5.28 4.24
CA SER A 33 -11.37 -6.14 4.86
C SER A 33 -12.80 -5.78 4.40
N GLY A 34 -12.92 -5.11 3.27
CA GLY A 34 -14.20 -4.68 2.69
C GLY A 34 -14.01 -3.83 1.43
N ARG A 35 -15.09 -3.25 0.98
CA ARG A 35 -15.15 -2.39 -0.21
C ARG A 35 -15.10 -0.91 0.18
N GLY A 36 -14.64 -0.09 -0.72
CA GLY A 36 -14.67 1.36 -0.57
C GLY A 36 -13.65 2.07 -1.44
N SER A 37 -13.91 3.33 -1.74
CA SER A 37 -12.98 4.22 -2.42
C SER A 37 -11.88 4.68 -1.45
N VAL A 38 -10.82 5.28 -2.00
CA VAL A 38 -9.78 5.92 -1.20
C VAL A 38 -10.35 7.00 -0.28
N TYR A 39 -11.38 7.71 -0.72
CA TYR A 39 -12.07 8.74 0.07
C TYR A 39 -12.81 8.16 1.26
N GLN A 40 -13.46 7.01 1.07
CA GLN A 40 -14.18 6.31 2.15
C GLN A 40 -13.22 5.74 3.19
N ILE A 41 -12.09 5.18 2.76
CA ILE A 41 -11.04 4.71 3.68
C ILE A 41 -10.46 5.90 4.47
N HIS A 42 -10.19 7.01 3.81
CA HIS A 42 -9.70 8.24 4.46
C HIS A 42 -10.70 8.72 5.53
N LYS A 43 -11.98 8.80 5.18
CA LYS A 43 -13.04 9.19 6.12
C LYS A 43 -13.15 8.23 7.31
N SER A 44 -13.05 6.93 7.06
CA SER A 44 -13.07 5.92 8.11
C SER A 44 -11.93 6.11 9.11
N HIS A 45 -10.73 6.39 8.61
CA HIS A 45 -9.58 6.65 9.47
C HIS A 45 -9.71 7.98 10.24
N LEU A 46 -10.26 9.02 9.63
CA LEU A 46 -10.60 10.26 10.33
C LEU A 46 -11.61 10.00 11.47
N ASN A 47 -12.63 9.16 11.22
CA ASN A 47 -13.64 8.79 12.22
C ASN A 47 -13.03 8.00 13.40
N ASN A 48 -11.92 7.29 13.17
CA ASN A 48 -11.17 6.62 14.23
C ASN A 48 -10.29 7.59 15.05
N GLY A 49 -10.31 8.88 14.75
CA GLY A 49 -9.48 9.88 15.40
C GLY A 49 -8.07 10.00 14.84
N TRP A 50 -7.80 9.37 13.69
CA TRP A 50 -6.52 9.47 13.02
C TRP A 50 -6.46 10.72 12.14
N SER A 51 -5.25 11.09 11.72
CA SER A 51 -4.99 12.26 10.88
C SER A 51 -5.59 12.14 9.45
N GLY A 52 -5.96 10.94 9.04
CA GLY A 52 -6.48 10.58 7.73
C GLY A 52 -6.03 9.17 7.39
N ILE A 53 -6.16 8.79 6.12
CA ILE A 53 -5.76 7.47 5.67
C ILE A 53 -4.32 7.15 6.10
N GLY A 54 -4.13 6.00 6.73
CA GLY A 54 -2.83 5.59 7.27
C GLY A 54 -1.93 4.89 6.27
N TYR A 55 -2.48 4.41 5.16
CA TYR A 55 -1.74 3.77 4.07
C TYR A 55 -1.11 4.80 3.14
N HIS A 56 0.03 4.49 2.56
CA HIS A 56 0.67 5.30 1.53
C HIS A 56 0.05 5.07 0.15
N PHE A 57 -0.44 3.84 -0.10
CA PHE A 57 -1.12 3.48 -1.33
C PHE A 57 -2.35 2.63 -1.04
N TYR A 58 -3.37 2.83 -1.85
CA TYR A 58 -4.60 2.06 -1.84
C TYR A 58 -4.91 1.60 -3.26
N ILE A 59 -5.09 0.29 -3.45
CA ILE A 59 -5.33 -0.30 -4.77
C ILE A 59 -6.76 -0.82 -4.82
N THR A 60 -7.58 -0.18 -5.63
CA THR A 60 -8.97 -0.56 -5.83
C THR A 60 -9.11 -1.81 -6.70
N ARG A 61 -10.30 -2.43 -6.68
CA ARG A 61 -10.55 -3.71 -7.37
C ARG A 61 -10.27 -3.65 -8.88
N ASP A 62 -10.42 -2.48 -9.50
CA ASP A 62 -10.10 -2.22 -10.91
C ASP A 62 -8.59 -2.07 -11.18
N GLY A 63 -7.76 -2.16 -10.17
CA GLY A 63 -6.31 -2.05 -10.28
C GLY A 63 -5.77 -0.63 -10.26
N LYS A 64 -6.61 0.38 -10.07
CA LYS A 64 -6.13 1.76 -9.91
C LYS A 64 -5.38 1.89 -8.59
N VAL A 65 -4.22 2.54 -8.66
CA VAL A 65 -3.39 2.83 -7.49
C VAL A 65 -3.61 4.28 -7.08
N TRP A 66 -4.04 4.46 -5.86
CA TRP A 66 -4.31 5.78 -5.26
C TRP A 66 -3.26 6.08 -4.22
N GLN A 67 -2.69 7.28 -4.26
CA GLN A 67 -1.88 7.77 -3.15
C GLN A 67 -2.80 8.07 -1.97
N GLY A 68 -2.42 7.58 -0.80
CA GLY A 68 -3.05 7.97 0.46
C GLY A 68 -2.18 9.02 1.15
N ARG A 69 -1.50 8.61 2.22
CA ARG A 69 -0.52 9.47 2.89
C ARG A 69 0.68 9.71 1.97
N PRO A 70 1.27 10.93 1.96
CA PRO A 70 2.46 11.20 1.13
C PRO A 70 3.57 10.18 1.40
N LEU A 71 4.23 9.74 0.32
CA LEU A 71 5.17 8.62 0.37
C LEU A 71 6.35 8.84 1.33
N ASP A 72 6.82 10.06 1.49
CA ASP A 72 7.94 10.40 2.35
C ASP A 72 7.57 10.56 3.83
N ARG A 73 6.30 10.37 4.18
CA ARG A 73 5.79 10.55 5.55
C ARG A 73 5.59 9.23 6.27
N VAL A 74 5.66 9.29 7.60
CA VAL A 74 5.34 8.14 8.46
C VAL A 74 3.85 7.80 8.33
N GLY A 75 3.54 6.54 8.10
CA GLY A 75 2.17 6.05 8.01
C GLY A 75 1.51 5.79 9.36
N ALA A 76 0.29 5.30 9.31
CA ALA A 76 -0.44 4.80 10.48
C ALA A 76 -1.19 3.52 10.06
N HIS A 77 -0.42 2.45 9.82
CA HIS A 77 -0.97 1.20 9.27
C HIS A 77 -0.47 -0.06 9.98
N CYS A 78 0.61 0.03 10.75
CA CYS A 78 1.18 -1.12 11.45
C CYS A 78 1.90 -0.64 12.70
N LEU A 79 1.26 -0.79 13.85
CA LEU A 79 1.76 -0.30 15.13
C LEU A 79 3.21 -0.77 15.38
N ASN A 80 4.05 0.11 15.88
CA ASN A 80 5.49 -0.09 16.12
C ASN A 80 6.34 -0.33 14.86
N ASN A 81 5.75 -0.29 13.67
CA ASN A 81 6.45 -0.47 12.39
C ASN A 81 6.22 0.68 11.40
N ASN A 82 5.53 1.74 11.81
CA ASN A 82 5.20 2.85 10.91
C ASN A 82 6.42 3.71 10.54
N SER A 83 7.37 3.87 11.45
CA SER A 83 8.50 4.80 11.27
C SER A 83 9.47 4.38 10.16
N ASP A 84 9.49 3.11 9.76
CA ASP A 84 10.43 2.56 8.77
C ASP A 84 9.75 1.77 7.66
N SER A 85 8.44 1.96 7.46
CA SER A 85 7.68 1.17 6.49
C SER A 85 6.78 1.99 5.58
N ILE A 86 6.44 1.37 4.45
CA ILE A 86 5.41 1.84 3.52
C ILE A 86 4.24 0.86 3.59
N GLY A 87 3.03 1.37 3.77
CA GLY A 87 1.80 0.57 3.80
C GLY A 87 1.07 0.62 2.46
N ILE A 88 0.74 -0.55 1.93
CA ILE A 88 -0.10 -0.71 0.73
C ILE A 88 -1.33 -1.51 1.12
N CYS A 89 -2.51 -0.96 0.90
CA CYS A 89 -3.78 -1.61 1.17
C CYS A 89 -4.52 -1.94 -0.11
N PHE A 90 -5.05 -3.15 -0.19
CA PHE A 90 -5.85 -3.63 -1.32
C PHE A 90 -7.33 -3.66 -0.93
N GLU A 91 -8.17 -3.05 -1.74
CA GLU A 91 -9.61 -3.11 -1.58
C GLU A 91 -10.11 -4.55 -1.64
N GLY A 92 -10.95 -4.93 -0.70
CA GLY A 92 -11.55 -6.26 -0.61
C GLY A 92 -11.23 -6.96 0.70
N ASN A 93 -11.84 -8.12 0.89
CA ASN A 93 -11.61 -8.99 2.05
C ASN A 93 -11.03 -10.32 1.58
N MET A 94 -9.72 -10.48 1.70
CA MET A 94 -9.01 -11.67 1.20
C MET A 94 -9.12 -12.87 2.15
N GLN A 95 -9.95 -12.79 3.17
CA GLN A 95 -10.44 -13.98 3.89
C GLN A 95 -11.56 -14.69 3.11
N LYS A 96 -12.29 -13.96 2.24
CA LYS A 96 -13.49 -14.45 1.54
C LYS A 96 -13.35 -14.43 0.02
N GLU A 97 -12.42 -13.67 -0.53
CA GLU A 97 -12.23 -13.48 -1.96
C GLU A 97 -10.74 -13.39 -2.30
N ASN A 98 -10.44 -13.40 -3.59
CA ASN A 98 -9.07 -13.25 -4.08
C ASN A 98 -8.83 -11.80 -4.54
N LEU A 99 -7.56 -11.40 -4.64
CA LEU A 99 -7.20 -10.23 -5.43
C LEU A 99 -7.72 -10.39 -6.86
N THR A 100 -8.14 -9.29 -7.47
CA THR A 100 -8.40 -9.29 -8.92
C THR A 100 -7.07 -9.39 -9.67
N ASP A 101 -7.11 -9.82 -10.93
CA ASP A 101 -5.92 -9.84 -11.78
C ASP A 101 -5.32 -8.44 -11.91
N GLU A 102 -6.18 -7.42 -11.99
CA GLU A 102 -5.79 -6.01 -12.06
C GLU A 102 -5.07 -5.55 -10.79
N GLN A 103 -5.58 -5.94 -9.61
CA GLN A 103 -4.92 -5.66 -8.34
C GLN A 103 -3.56 -6.35 -8.23
N LEU A 104 -3.49 -7.61 -8.64
CA LEU A 104 -2.25 -8.38 -8.61
C LEU A 104 -1.19 -7.74 -9.52
N LYS A 105 -1.59 -7.35 -10.73
CA LYS A 105 -0.70 -6.68 -11.70
C LYS A 105 -0.21 -5.34 -11.15
N SER A 106 -1.10 -4.48 -10.71
CA SER A 106 -0.74 -3.15 -10.17
C SER A 106 0.11 -3.26 -8.92
N GLY A 107 -0.26 -4.15 -8.00
CA GLY A 107 0.49 -4.40 -6.77
C GLY A 107 1.90 -4.89 -7.05
N ASN A 108 2.05 -5.80 -8.01
CA ASN A 108 3.34 -6.32 -8.44
C ASN A 108 4.25 -5.19 -8.95
N ILE A 109 3.75 -4.34 -9.84
CA ILE A 109 4.52 -3.21 -10.38
C ILE A 109 4.88 -2.22 -9.28
N LEU A 110 3.93 -1.86 -8.42
CA LEU A 110 4.13 -0.91 -7.33
C LEU A 110 5.19 -1.40 -6.34
N VAL A 111 5.08 -2.64 -5.88
CA VAL A 111 6.04 -3.21 -4.92
C VAL A 111 7.43 -3.25 -5.52
N ARG A 112 7.58 -3.71 -6.77
CA ARG A 112 8.88 -3.76 -7.45
C ARG A 112 9.50 -2.36 -7.60
N TRP A 113 8.69 -1.35 -7.91
CA TRP A 113 9.16 0.04 -7.97
C TRP A 113 9.67 0.52 -6.60
N LEU A 114 8.94 0.24 -5.54
CA LEU A 114 9.33 0.62 -4.17
C LEU A 114 10.62 -0.09 -3.74
N LEU A 115 10.74 -1.38 -4.04
CA LEU A 115 11.97 -2.14 -3.76
C LEU A 115 13.18 -1.52 -4.47
N SER A 116 13.00 -1.08 -5.72
CA SER A 116 14.06 -0.40 -6.47
C SER A 116 14.38 0.96 -5.88
N LYS A 117 13.36 1.76 -5.60
CA LYS A 117 13.51 3.13 -5.07
C LYS A 117 14.26 3.16 -3.74
N TYR A 118 13.96 2.23 -2.85
CA TYR A 118 14.54 2.17 -1.49
C TYR A 118 15.64 1.13 -1.35
N LYS A 119 16.08 0.51 -2.45
CA LYS A 119 17.17 -0.49 -2.48
C LYS A 119 16.91 -1.67 -1.53
N LEU A 120 15.68 -2.17 -1.55
CA LEU A 120 15.23 -3.28 -0.71
C LEU A 120 15.16 -4.59 -1.52
N LYS A 121 15.16 -5.72 -0.80
CA LYS A 121 14.94 -7.06 -1.35
C LYS A 121 13.60 -7.59 -0.86
N ALA A 122 12.78 -8.14 -1.76
CA ALA A 122 11.45 -8.64 -1.41
C ALA A 122 11.50 -9.68 -0.29
N LYS A 123 12.44 -10.60 -0.36
CA LYS A 123 12.58 -11.70 0.62
C LYS A 123 12.72 -11.21 2.06
N THR A 124 13.39 -10.08 2.27
CA THR A 124 13.71 -9.57 3.62
C THR A 124 12.93 -8.31 4.00
N SER A 125 12.22 -7.67 3.05
CA SER A 125 11.58 -6.37 3.28
C SER A 125 10.09 -6.34 3.00
N VAL A 126 9.53 -7.33 2.29
CA VAL A 126 8.08 -7.42 2.05
C VAL A 126 7.44 -8.26 3.13
N PHE A 127 6.45 -7.66 3.81
CA PHE A 127 5.70 -8.28 4.89
C PHE A 127 4.20 -8.17 4.64
N GLY A 128 3.45 -9.17 5.08
CA GLY A 128 2.04 -8.98 5.37
C GLY A 128 1.88 -8.37 6.77
N HIS A 129 0.79 -7.68 7.02
CA HIS A 129 0.51 -7.13 8.34
C HIS A 129 0.61 -8.21 9.43
N ARG A 130 0.12 -9.43 9.16
CA ARG A 130 0.17 -10.58 10.09
C ARG A 130 1.58 -11.07 10.44
N ASP A 131 2.57 -10.74 9.61
CA ASP A 131 3.97 -11.09 9.91
C ASP A 131 4.54 -10.24 11.04
N LEU A 132 3.95 -9.08 11.30
CA LEU A 132 4.44 -8.08 12.25
C LEU A 132 3.52 -7.90 13.45
N MET A 133 2.26 -8.30 13.35
CA MET A 133 1.25 -8.14 14.39
C MET A 133 0.29 -9.33 14.41
N ALA A 134 -0.41 -9.51 15.52
CA ALA A 134 -1.47 -10.50 15.68
C ALA A 134 -2.75 -10.01 14.95
N THR A 135 -2.87 -10.33 13.68
CA THR A 135 -4.01 -9.97 12.83
C THR A 135 -4.14 -10.97 11.68
N ALA A 136 -5.34 -11.12 11.15
CA ALA A 136 -5.58 -11.92 9.93
C ALA A 136 -5.15 -11.19 8.64
N CYS A 137 -5.04 -9.86 8.68
CA CYS A 137 -4.64 -9.03 7.55
C CYS A 137 -3.27 -9.47 6.99
N PRO A 138 -3.08 -9.60 5.69
CA PRO A 138 -3.95 -9.20 4.59
C PRO A 138 -4.97 -10.26 4.11
N GLY A 139 -5.24 -11.29 4.90
CA GLY A 139 -6.21 -12.34 4.60
C GLY A 139 -5.56 -13.63 4.10
N ASN A 140 -6.25 -14.77 4.33
CA ASN A 140 -5.72 -16.09 3.99
C ASN A 140 -5.52 -16.30 2.47
N ASN A 141 -6.36 -15.66 1.65
CA ASN A 141 -6.29 -15.77 0.19
C ASN A 141 -5.33 -14.75 -0.43
N PHE A 142 -4.73 -13.86 0.36
CA PHE A 142 -3.76 -12.90 -0.15
C PHE A 142 -2.48 -13.63 -0.59
N PRO A 143 -2.00 -13.42 -1.84
CA PRO A 143 -0.85 -14.16 -2.37
C PRO A 143 0.48 -13.58 -1.86
N LEU A 144 0.67 -13.56 -0.56
CA LEU A 144 1.82 -12.93 0.09
C LEU A 144 3.15 -13.52 -0.36
N SER A 145 3.20 -14.84 -0.56
CA SER A 145 4.43 -15.51 -1.02
C SER A 145 4.88 -15.05 -2.40
N LYS A 146 3.96 -14.72 -3.30
CA LYS A 146 4.28 -14.17 -4.61
C LYS A 146 4.95 -12.80 -4.49
N PHE A 147 4.45 -11.93 -3.62
CA PHE A 147 5.04 -10.61 -3.38
C PHE A 147 6.44 -10.71 -2.74
N LYS A 148 6.65 -11.67 -1.86
CA LYS A 148 7.96 -11.90 -1.21
C LYS A 148 9.03 -12.42 -2.17
N LYS A 149 8.67 -12.87 -3.36
CA LYS A 149 9.58 -13.39 -4.40
C LYS A 149 9.87 -12.40 -5.53
N LEU A 150 9.33 -11.18 -5.46
CA LEU A 150 9.48 -10.19 -6.52
C LEU A 150 10.93 -9.73 -6.68
N THR A 151 11.30 -9.44 -7.94
CA THR A 151 12.60 -8.87 -8.29
C THR A 151 12.44 -7.45 -8.78
N LYS A 152 13.49 -6.65 -8.69
CA LYS A 152 13.45 -5.21 -9.03
C LYS A 152 13.41 -4.92 -10.53
N LYS A 153 13.65 -5.91 -11.39
CA LYS A 153 13.82 -5.69 -12.83
C LYS A 153 12.57 -5.13 -13.50
N GLY A 154 12.76 -4.08 -14.30
CA GLY A 154 11.80 -3.65 -15.30
C GLY A 154 10.63 -2.80 -14.83
N CYS A 155 10.72 -2.14 -13.68
CA CYS A 155 9.62 -1.31 -13.19
C CYS A 155 9.93 0.17 -13.20
N LYS A 156 9.16 0.91 -14.00
CA LYS A 156 9.09 2.37 -13.94
C LYS A 156 7.67 2.80 -13.70
N ILE A 157 7.48 3.67 -12.74
CA ILE A 157 6.25 4.47 -12.65
C ILE A 157 6.46 5.69 -13.52
N THR A 158 5.65 5.85 -14.53
CA THR A 158 5.86 6.87 -15.56
C THR A 158 4.92 8.06 -15.43
N LYS A 159 3.87 7.95 -14.63
CA LYS A 159 2.86 8.99 -14.60
C LYS A 159 2.15 9.05 -13.25
N ILE A 160 2.13 10.24 -12.69
CA ILE A 160 1.30 10.59 -11.53
C ILE A 160 0.15 11.43 -12.08
N ARG A 161 -1.09 11.01 -11.80
CA ARG A 161 -2.29 11.76 -12.16
C ARG A 161 -2.96 12.27 -10.90
N GLU A 162 -3.22 13.56 -10.88
CA GLU A 162 -4.07 14.15 -9.85
C GLU A 162 -5.53 13.91 -10.22
N SER A 163 -6.28 13.34 -9.29
CA SER A 163 -7.73 13.22 -9.43
C SER A 163 -8.39 14.48 -8.89
N LYS A 164 -9.26 15.04 -9.69
CA LYS A 164 -10.10 16.18 -9.28
C LYS A 164 -11.34 15.71 -8.54
#